data_a3196390baad1275b9ef86cae1f1e573
#
_entry.id   a3196390baad1275b9ef86cae1f1e573
#
_cell.length_a   1.000
_cell.length_b   1.000
_cell.length_c   1.000
_cell.angle_alpha   90.00
_cell.angle_beta   90.00
_cell.angle_gamma   90.00
#
_symmetry.space_group_name_H-M   'P 1'
#
loop_
_entity.id
_entity.type
_entity.pdbx_description
1 polymer ?
#
loop_
_entity_poly.entity_id
_entity_poly.type
_entity_poly.pdbx_seq_one_letter_code
_entity_poly.pdbx_strand_id
1 'polypeptide(L)'
;MKLKLVVAISALAIPVLAHAQSNAPKPTKADAQNVVQIITNDKAKAQAYCDLSKLSDQVEAAGQKNDTKKVETLAKQVDALVAKLGPEYSKLMNGLEEVDPDSSEAKEFMSILSELDKRCTK
;
A
#
# COMPACT_ATOMS: atom_id res chain seq x y z
N MET A 1 -44.20 -37.64 -25.47
CA MET A 1 -42.77 -37.44 -25.68
C MET A 1 -42.19 -36.67 -24.50
N LYS A 2 -41.47 -37.34 -23.66
CA LYS A 2 -40.84 -36.72 -22.50
C LYS A 2 -39.43 -36.26 -22.91
N LEU A 3 -39.26 -35.00 -23.14
CA LEU A 3 -37.91 -34.42 -23.39
C LEU A 3 -37.21 -34.34 -22.05
N LYS A 4 -36.28 -35.24 -21.83
CA LYS A 4 -35.35 -35.15 -20.69
C LYS A 4 -34.30 -34.10 -21.03
N LEU A 5 -34.48 -32.92 -20.53
CA LEU A 5 -33.46 -31.90 -20.56
C LEU A 5 -32.37 -32.27 -19.54
N VAL A 6 -31.32 -32.90 -20.03
CA VAL A 6 -30.12 -33.08 -19.23
C VAL A 6 -29.41 -31.76 -19.20
N VAL A 7 -29.62 -30.99 -18.13
CA VAL A 7 -28.80 -29.83 -17.83
C VAL A 7 -27.47 -30.35 -17.34
N ALA A 8 -26.50 -30.42 -18.25
CA ALA A 8 -25.12 -30.60 -17.88
C ALA A 8 -24.68 -29.33 -17.21
N ILE A 9 -24.65 -29.32 -15.89
CA ILE A 9 -24.00 -28.28 -15.11
C ILE A 9 -22.51 -28.52 -15.31
N SER A 10 -21.94 -27.85 -16.31
CA SER A 10 -20.51 -27.71 -16.42
C SER A 10 -20.06 -26.91 -15.23
N ALA A 11 -19.56 -27.57 -14.22
CA ALA A 11 -18.84 -26.93 -13.14
C ALA A 11 -17.64 -26.21 -13.77
N LEU A 12 -17.79 -24.93 -14.02
CA LEU A 12 -16.67 -24.05 -14.27
C LEU A 12 -15.84 -24.07 -12.98
N ALA A 13 -14.89 -24.98 -12.95
CA ALA A 13 -13.78 -24.88 -12.03
C ALA A 13 -13.07 -23.56 -12.36
N ILE A 14 -13.48 -22.49 -11.68
CA ILE A 14 -12.69 -21.27 -11.66
C ILE A 14 -11.36 -21.69 -11.08
N PRO A 15 -10.25 -21.62 -11.83
CA PRO A 15 -8.97 -21.78 -11.20
C PRO A 15 -8.92 -20.66 -10.16
N VAL A 16 -8.99 -21.03 -8.90
CA VAL A 16 -8.53 -20.15 -7.84
C VAL A 16 -7.10 -19.89 -8.25
N LEU A 17 -6.88 -18.71 -8.85
CA LEU A 17 -5.55 -18.17 -8.96
C LEU A 17 -5.07 -18.13 -7.51
N ALA A 18 -4.35 -19.18 -7.13
CA ALA A 18 -3.55 -19.12 -5.95
C ALA A 18 -2.77 -17.82 -6.11
N HIS A 19 -3.15 -16.81 -5.35
CA HIS A 19 -2.33 -15.61 -5.24
C HIS A 19 -0.96 -16.15 -4.94
N ALA A 20 -0.07 -16.08 -5.92
CA ALA A 20 1.30 -16.42 -5.69
C ALA A 20 1.66 -15.62 -4.46
N GLN A 21 1.76 -16.30 -3.33
CA GLN A 21 2.28 -15.70 -2.12
C GLN A 21 3.57 -15.07 -2.60
N SER A 22 3.59 -13.75 -2.64
CA SER A 22 4.79 -13.07 -3.04
C SER A 22 5.84 -13.58 -2.09
N ASN A 23 6.83 -14.31 -2.62
CA ASN A 23 7.97 -14.77 -1.85
C ASN A 23 8.87 -13.59 -1.45
N ALA A 24 8.29 -12.39 -1.41
CA ALA A 24 8.93 -11.23 -0.83
C ALA A 24 9.16 -11.52 0.64
N PRO A 25 10.42 -11.48 1.11
CA PRO A 25 10.69 -11.67 2.52
C PRO A 25 9.90 -10.63 3.31
N LYS A 26 9.32 -11.05 4.43
CA LYS A 26 8.64 -10.12 5.34
C LYS A 26 9.57 -8.97 5.68
N PRO A 27 9.07 -7.72 5.70
CA PRO A 27 9.89 -6.57 6.08
C PRO A 27 10.37 -6.74 7.51
N THR A 28 11.60 -6.33 7.77
CA THR A 28 12.17 -6.34 9.10
C THR A 28 12.18 -4.94 9.68
N LYS A 29 12.37 -4.85 10.99
CA LYS A 29 12.59 -3.58 11.68
C LYS A 29 13.75 -2.80 11.06
N ALA A 30 14.82 -3.49 10.69
CA ALA A 30 15.98 -2.89 10.02
C ALA A 30 15.62 -2.28 8.67
N ASP A 31 14.73 -2.92 7.90
CA ASP A 31 14.24 -2.38 6.63
C ASP A 31 13.49 -1.07 6.84
N ALA A 32 12.62 -0.99 7.84
CA ALA A 32 11.89 0.22 8.18
C ALA A 32 12.83 1.35 8.63
N GLN A 33 13.82 1.05 9.46
CA GLN A 33 14.83 2.02 9.90
C GLN A 33 15.66 2.53 8.74
N ASN A 34 16.05 1.65 7.81
CA ASN A 34 16.79 2.02 6.61
C ASN A 34 16.00 2.98 5.74
N VAL A 35 14.71 2.72 5.52
CA VAL A 35 13.82 3.61 4.76
C VAL A 35 13.71 4.98 5.44
N VAL A 36 13.55 5.03 6.75
CA VAL A 36 13.53 6.29 7.51
C VAL A 36 14.84 7.08 7.30
N GLN A 37 15.99 6.41 7.35
CA GLN A 37 17.28 7.06 7.11
C GLN A 37 17.42 7.60 5.70
N ILE A 38 17.03 6.81 4.69
CA ILE A 38 17.07 7.22 3.28
C ILE A 38 16.23 8.49 3.07
N ILE A 39 15.03 8.52 3.61
CA ILE A 39 14.11 9.66 3.46
C ILE A 39 14.62 10.87 4.25
N THR A 40 15.09 10.68 5.46
CA THR A 40 15.55 11.79 6.30
C THR A 40 16.84 12.43 5.81
N ASN A 41 17.69 11.70 5.14
CA ASN A 41 18.95 12.20 4.60
C ASN A 41 18.81 12.91 3.24
N ASP A 42 17.64 12.80 2.61
CA ASP A 42 17.34 13.44 1.33
C ASP A 42 16.13 14.38 1.48
N LYS A 43 16.39 15.69 1.36
CA LYS A 43 15.33 16.71 1.49
C LYS A 43 14.20 16.53 0.49
N ALA A 44 14.50 16.13 -0.74
CA ALA A 44 13.49 15.91 -1.77
C ALA A 44 12.60 14.73 -1.42
N LYS A 45 13.17 13.65 -0.89
CA LYS A 45 12.41 12.49 -0.41
C LYS A 45 11.60 12.81 0.84
N ALA A 46 12.15 13.56 1.78
CA ALA A 46 11.43 14.01 2.97
C ALA A 46 10.20 14.86 2.58
N GLN A 47 10.36 15.77 1.63
CA GLN A 47 9.26 16.57 1.11
C GLN A 47 8.22 15.69 0.40
N ALA A 48 8.66 14.75 -0.42
CA ALA A 48 7.77 13.81 -1.10
C ALA A 48 6.96 12.98 -0.11
N TYR A 49 7.56 12.54 0.98
CA TYR A 49 6.86 11.81 2.04
C TYR A 49 5.76 12.68 2.70
N CYS A 50 6.07 13.92 3.03
CA CYS A 50 5.10 14.85 3.63
C CYS A 50 3.96 15.18 2.66
N ASP A 51 4.27 15.34 1.39
CA ASP A 51 3.25 15.56 0.36
C ASP A 51 2.37 14.32 0.17
N LEU A 52 2.96 13.11 0.24
CA LEU A 52 2.23 11.85 0.19
C LEU A 52 1.25 11.71 1.36
N SER A 53 1.66 12.07 2.56
CA SER A 53 0.80 12.07 3.74
C SER A 53 -0.42 12.97 3.56
N LYS A 54 -0.22 14.18 3.05
CA LYS A 54 -1.31 15.12 2.74
C LYS A 54 -2.25 14.60 1.65
N LEU A 55 -1.69 13.96 0.62
CA LEU A 55 -2.50 13.35 -0.45
C LEU A 55 -3.33 12.19 0.06
N SER A 56 -2.80 11.40 0.97
CA SER A 56 -3.55 10.28 1.58
C SER A 56 -4.81 10.77 2.29
N ASP A 57 -4.71 11.86 3.04
CA ASP A 57 -5.85 12.50 3.69
C ASP A 57 -6.89 13.00 2.66
N GLN A 58 -6.41 13.55 1.54
CA GLN A 58 -7.29 14.02 0.46
C GLN A 58 -7.96 12.85 -0.27
N VAL A 59 -7.26 11.74 -0.47
CA VAL A 59 -7.83 10.51 -1.08
C VAL A 59 -8.95 9.97 -0.19
N GLU A 60 -8.71 9.90 1.11
CA GLU A 60 -9.73 9.45 2.06
C GLU A 60 -10.97 10.37 2.03
N ALA A 61 -10.77 11.67 2.09
CA ALA A 61 -11.85 12.65 2.02
C ALA A 61 -12.64 12.58 0.70
N ALA A 62 -11.96 12.39 -0.43
CA ALA A 62 -12.59 12.22 -1.73
C ALA A 62 -13.36 10.89 -1.83
N GLY A 63 -12.82 9.82 -1.24
CA GLY A 63 -13.48 8.51 -1.14
C GLY A 63 -14.78 8.58 -0.35
N GLN A 64 -14.79 9.30 0.77
CA GLN A 64 -15.99 9.51 1.58
C GLN A 64 -17.09 10.27 0.82
N LYS A 65 -16.71 11.15 -0.09
CA LYS A 65 -17.65 11.92 -0.95
C LYS A 65 -18.01 11.20 -2.24
N ASN A 66 -17.51 9.99 -2.47
CA ASN A 66 -17.70 9.22 -3.70
C ASN A 66 -17.25 9.98 -4.97
N ASP A 67 -16.27 10.87 -4.86
CA ASP A 67 -15.68 11.60 -5.98
C ASP A 67 -14.61 10.77 -6.68
N THR A 68 -15.04 9.88 -7.55
CA THR A 68 -14.16 8.92 -8.24
C THR A 68 -13.12 9.60 -9.12
N LYS A 69 -13.47 10.68 -9.80
CA LYS A 69 -12.52 11.43 -10.65
C LYS A 69 -11.40 12.06 -9.85
N LYS A 70 -11.73 12.61 -8.70
CA LYS A 70 -10.74 13.18 -7.78
C LYS A 70 -9.84 12.10 -7.21
N VAL A 71 -10.40 10.95 -6.82
CA VAL A 71 -9.63 9.79 -6.34
C VAL A 71 -8.63 9.32 -7.42
N GLU A 72 -9.05 9.19 -8.67
CA GLU A 72 -8.16 8.80 -9.77
C GLU A 72 -7.02 9.80 -10.00
N THR A 73 -7.33 11.09 -9.96
CA THR A 73 -6.33 12.15 -10.12
C THR A 73 -5.31 12.13 -8.98
N LEU A 74 -5.79 11.99 -7.74
CA LEU A 74 -4.94 11.90 -6.55
C LEU A 74 -4.10 10.62 -6.56
N ALA A 75 -4.65 9.49 -7.03
CA ALA A 75 -3.91 8.23 -7.14
C ALA A 75 -2.68 8.37 -8.05
N LYS A 76 -2.80 9.06 -9.18
CA LYS A 76 -1.67 9.34 -10.07
C LYS A 76 -0.58 10.19 -9.38
N GLN A 77 -0.99 11.15 -8.56
CA GLN A 77 -0.05 11.95 -7.77
C GLN A 77 0.64 11.12 -6.69
N VAL A 78 -0.10 10.22 -6.04
CA VAL A 78 0.46 9.27 -5.08
C VAL A 78 1.52 8.39 -5.75
N ASP A 79 1.22 7.81 -6.90
CA ASP A 79 2.17 6.98 -7.64
C ASP A 79 3.46 7.73 -7.99
N ALA A 80 3.34 8.99 -8.42
CA ALA A 80 4.49 9.84 -8.73
C ALA A 80 5.36 10.11 -7.48
N LEU A 81 4.74 10.35 -6.32
CA LEU A 81 5.47 10.57 -5.07
C LEU A 81 6.12 9.30 -4.54
N VAL A 82 5.44 8.16 -4.64
CA VAL A 82 6.01 6.86 -4.28
C VAL A 82 7.23 6.56 -5.14
N ALA A 83 7.19 6.86 -6.43
CA ALA A 83 8.34 6.72 -7.31
C ALA A 83 9.53 7.59 -6.88
N LYS A 84 9.28 8.81 -6.40
CA LYS A 84 10.33 9.70 -5.85
C LYS A 84 10.94 9.17 -4.56
N LEU A 85 10.15 8.50 -3.74
CA LEU A 85 10.64 7.91 -2.48
C LEU A 85 11.58 6.74 -2.69
N GLY A 86 11.49 6.07 -3.84
CA GLY A 86 12.41 5.03 -4.25
C GLY A 86 11.90 3.61 -4.02
N PRO A 87 12.62 2.60 -4.55
CA PRO A 87 12.19 1.21 -4.51
C PRO A 87 12.17 0.62 -3.09
N GLU A 88 13.02 1.08 -2.19
CA GLU A 88 13.06 0.61 -0.80
C GLU A 88 11.77 0.95 -0.06
N TYR A 89 11.22 2.14 -0.28
CA TYR A 89 9.94 2.55 0.28
C TYR A 89 8.80 1.69 -0.27
N SER A 90 8.74 1.51 -1.59
CA SER A 90 7.72 0.69 -2.23
C SER A 90 7.77 -0.77 -1.75
N LYS A 91 8.97 -1.32 -1.64
CA LYS A 91 9.18 -2.69 -1.14
C LYS A 91 8.70 -2.84 0.32
N LEU A 92 9.02 -1.86 1.16
CA LEU A 92 8.57 -1.85 2.55
C LEU A 92 7.04 -1.79 2.64
N MET A 93 6.41 -0.89 1.89
CA MET A 93 4.96 -0.73 1.90
C MET A 93 4.23 -1.98 1.41
N ASN A 94 4.70 -2.60 0.32
CA ASN A 94 4.15 -3.85 -0.17
C ASN A 94 4.31 -4.99 0.86
N GLY A 95 5.44 -5.03 1.54
CA GLY A 95 5.68 -6.01 2.61
C GLY A 95 4.77 -5.79 3.83
N LEU A 96 4.46 -4.54 4.16
CA LEU A 96 3.57 -4.21 5.29
C LEU A 96 2.12 -4.64 5.05
N GLU A 97 1.68 -4.71 3.79
CA GLU A 97 0.34 -5.23 3.46
C GLU A 97 0.16 -6.70 3.87
N GLU A 98 1.25 -7.45 3.93
CA GLU A 98 1.27 -8.86 4.35
C GLU A 98 1.35 -9.04 5.89
N VAL A 99 1.59 -7.97 6.63
CA VAL A 99 1.71 -7.99 8.09
C VAL A 99 0.34 -7.77 8.70
N ASP A 100 -0.01 -8.59 9.70
CA ASP A 100 -1.24 -8.41 10.46
C ASP A 100 -1.23 -7.03 11.17
N PRO A 101 -2.21 -6.16 10.90
CA PRO A 101 -2.24 -4.80 11.46
C PRO A 101 -2.31 -4.77 12.98
N ASP A 102 -2.83 -5.83 13.61
CA ASP A 102 -2.94 -5.93 15.05
C ASP A 102 -1.71 -6.55 15.73
N SER A 103 -0.74 -7.00 14.94
CA SER A 103 0.49 -7.61 15.44
C SER A 103 1.42 -6.61 16.13
N SER A 104 2.28 -7.10 17.01
CA SER A 104 3.32 -6.29 17.63
C SER A 104 4.33 -5.76 16.61
N GLU A 105 4.60 -6.52 15.55
CA GLU A 105 5.45 -6.12 14.42
C GLU A 105 4.89 -4.90 13.71
N ALA A 106 3.58 -4.89 13.40
CA ALA A 106 2.92 -3.75 12.77
C ALA A 106 3.04 -2.48 13.63
N LYS A 107 2.87 -2.61 14.94
CA LYS A 107 3.02 -1.50 15.89
C LYS A 107 4.44 -0.95 15.91
N GLU A 108 5.45 -1.83 15.85
CA GLU A 108 6.86 -1.40 15.74
C GLU A 108 7.12 -0.65 14.45
N PHE A 109 6.64 -1.13 13.31
CA PHE A 109 6.76 -0.43 12.02
C PHE A 109 6.11 0.94 12.06
N MET A 110 4.89 1.03 12.58
CA MET A 110 4.18 2.30 12.72
C MET A 110 4.93 3.28 13.61
N SER A 111 5.52 2.80 14.70
CA SER A 111 6.35 3.61 15.59
C SER A 111 7.59 4.16 14.87
N ILE A 112 8.27 3.33 14.09
CA ILE A 112 9.46 3.75 13.33
C ILE A 112 9.06 4.77 12.25
N LEU A 113 8.01 4.51 11.50
CA LEU A 113 7.53 5.41 10.44
C LEU A 113 6.98 6.73 11.00
N SER A 114 6.47 6.73 12.24
CA SER A 114 6.00 7.96 12.90
C SER A 114 7.11 9.02 13.07
N GLU A 115 8.37 8.61 13.05
CA GLU A 115 9.49 9.55 13.05
C GLU A 115 9.50 10.44 11.78
N LEU A 116 9.03 9.89 10.66
CA LEU A 116 8.88 10.67 9.43
C LEU A 116 7.74 11.69 9.54
N ASP A 117 6.63 11.31 10.16
CA ASP A 117 5.47 12.19 10.37
C ASP A 117 5.83 13.41 11.22
N LYS A 118 6.65 13.23 12.23
CA LYS A 118 7.14 14.32 13.09
C LYS A 118 7.89 15.39 12.30
N ARG A 119 8.53 15.03 11.20
CA ARG A 119 9.25 15.97 10.33
C ARG A 119 8.33 16.77 9.43
N CYS A 120 7.10 16.31 9.23
CA CYS A 120 6.10 16.98 8.40
C CYS A 120 5.30 18.06 9.13
N THR A 121 5.37 18.13 10.44
CA THR A 121 4.56 19.01 11.28
C THR A 121 5.21 20.38 11.59
N LYS A 122 6.23 20.76 10.85
CA LYS A 122 6.85 22.07 10.98
C LYS A 122 6.25 23.07 10.02
#